data_3828a9588785cb5a54b76dc259c5989a
#
_entry.id   3828a9588785cb5a54b76dc259c5989a
#
_cell.length_a   1.000
_cell.length_b   1.000
_cell.length_c   1.000
_cell.angle_alpha   90.00
_cell.angle_beta   90.00
_cell.angle_gamma   90.00
#
_symmetry.space_group_name_H-M   'P 1'
#
loop_
_entity.id
_entity.type
_entity.pdbx_description
1 polymer ?
#
loop_
_entity_poly.entity_id
_entity_poly.type
_entity_poly.pdbx_seq_one_letter_code
_entity_poly.pdbx_strand_id
1 'polypeptide(L)'
;MKKLIVSSVLAFITFSAQAAAFQVTSNEIKTGEQLTTSHVFSGFGCEGGNTSPSLTWSGVPEGTKSFAVTVYDPDAPTGSGWWHWTVVNIPATITYLPVDAGRRDGTKLPTGAVQGRNDFGYAGFGGACPPKGDKPHHYQFKV
;
A
#
# COMPACT_ATOMS: atom_id res chain seq x y z
N MET A 1 -32.61 65.06 -17.75
CA MET A 1 -31.86 63.95 -18.37
C MET A 1 -31.23 63.13 -17.24
N LYS A 2 -31.82 61.98 -16.90
CA LYS A 2 -31.28 61.04 -15.83
C LYS A 2 -30.38 60.05 -16.51
N LYS A 3 -29.06 59.98 -16.14
CA LYS A 3 -28.11 58.99 -16.61
C LYS A 3 -28.26 57.71 -15.75
N LEU A 4 -28.67 56.60 -16.36
CA LEU A 4 -28.62 55.28 -15.77
C LEU A 4 -27.17 54.78 -15.83
N ILE A 5 -26.58 54.50 -14.66
CA ILE A 5 -25.30 53.82 -14.56
C ILE A 5 -25.62 52.33 -14.39
N VAL A 6 -25.32 51.54 -15.41
CA VAL A 6 -25.42 50.06 -15.35
C VAL A 6 -24.09 49.53 -14.79
N SER A 7 -24.10 49.11 -13.54
CA SER A 7 -22.95 48.41 -12.91
C SER A 7 -22.98 46.95 -13.30
N SER A 8 -22.06 46.50 -14.16
CA SER A 8 -21.84 45.10 -14.47
C SER A 8 -21.04 44.45 -13.34
N VAL A 9 -21.68 43.56 -12.59
CA VAL A 9 -21.03 42.72 -11.58
C VAL A 9 -20.43 41.49 -12.30
N LEU A 10 -19.11 41.44 -12.41
CA LEU A 10 -18.40 40.29 -12.94
C LEU A 10 -18.30 39.25 -11.82
N ALA A 11 -19.08 38.15 -11.91
CA ALA A 11 -18.97 37.02 -10.99
C ALA A 11 -17.76 36.15 -11.37
N PHE A 12 -16.73 36.16 -10.54
CA PHE A 12 -15.61 35.20 -10.67
C PHE A 12 -16.04 33.84 -10.11
N ILE A 13 -16.23 32.88 -11.00
CA ILE A 13 -16.43 31.46 -10.61
C ILE A 13 -15.05 30.88 -10.33
N THR A 14 -14.72 30.72 -9.05
CA THR A 14 -13.51 29.99 -8.63
C THR A 14 -13.77 28.49 -8.72
N PHE A 15 -13.16 27.81 -9.70
CA PHE A 15 -13.09 26.36 -9.73
C PHE A 15 -12.07 25.89 -8.69
N SER A 16 -12.54 25.34 -7.57
CA SER A 16 -11.68 24.59 -6.66
C SER A 16 -11.38 23.23 -7.30
N ALA A 17 -10.15 23.03 -7.78
CA ALA A 17 -9.69 21.71 -8.17
C ALA A 17 -9.58 20.84 -6.91
N GLN A 18 -10.50 19.90 -6.74
CA GLN A 18 -10.42 18.90 -5.68
C GLN A 18 -9.31 17.91 -6.08
N ALA A 19 -8.23 17.88 -5.32
CA ALA A 19 -7.21 16.84 -5.51
C ALA A 19 -7.85 15.47 -5.29
N ALA A 20 -7.59 14.52 -6.18
CA ALA A 20 -8.04 13.14 -6.00
C ALA A 20 -7.44 12.58 -4.70
N ALA A 21 -8.26 11.87 -3.91
CA ALA A 21 -7.78 11.24 -2.69
C ALA A 21 -6.70 10.20 -3.03
N PHE A 22 -5.66 10.11 -2.19
CA PHE A 22 -4.65 9.07 -2.30
C PHE A 22 -5.30 7.70 -2.05
N GLN A 23 -5.15 6.79 -2.99
CA GLN A 23 -5.76 5.46 -2.97
C GLN A 23 -4.75 4.39 -3.29
N VAL A 24 -4.92 3.21 -2.65
CA VAL A 24 -4.13 2.01 -2.91
C VAL A 24 -5.07 0.88 -3.32
N THR A 25 -4.73 0.17 -4.38
CA THR A 25 -5.50 -0.97 -4.91
C THR A 25 -4.59 -2.14 -5.24
N SER A 26 -5.17 -3.33 -5.39
CA SER A 26 -4.50 -4.54 -5.85
C SER A 26 -5.43 -5.31 -6.79
N ASN A 27 -4.86 -6.10 -7.70
CA ASN A 27 -5.63 -6.99 -8.55
C ASN A 27 -5.92 -8.34 -7.87
N GLU A 28 -5.08 -8.74 -6.91
CA GLU A 28 -5.12 -10.08 -6.29
C GLU A 28 -5.84 -10.08 -4.95
N ILE A 29 -5.91 -8.93 -4.27
CA ILE A 29 -6.53 -8.82 -2.93
C ILE A 29 -7.54 -7.68 -2.91
N LYS A 30 -8.59 -7.84 -2.11
CA LYS A 30 -9.59 -6.79 -1.88
C LYS A 30 -9.82 -6.57 -0.40
N THR A 31 -10.17 -5.35 -0.05
CA THR A 31 -10.47 -4.97 1.34
C THR A 31 -11.60 -5.82 1.90
N GLY A 32 -11.36 -6.44 3.06
CA GLY A 32 -12.33 -7.28 3.76
C GLY A 32 -12.46 -8.71 3.21
N GLU A 33 -11.72 -9.08 2.18
CA GLU A 33 -11.71 -10.46 1.67
C GLU A 33 -10.55 -11.27 2.26
N GLN A 34 -10.75 -12.59 2.32
CA GLN A 34 -9.73 -13.54 2.75
C GLN A 34 -8.57 -13.59 1.74
N LEU A 35 -7.33 -13.52 2.25
CA LEU A 35 -6.14 -13.74 1.42
C LEU A 35 -6.13 -15.18 0.86
N THR A 36 -5.79 -15.30 -0.42
CA THR A 36 -5.63 -16.61 -1.07
C THR A 36 -4.35 -17.31 -0.63
N THR A 37 -4.25 -18.61 -0.88
CA THR A 37 -3.05 -19.42 -0.56
C THR A 37 -1.78 -18.89 -1.20
N SER A 38 -1.86 -18.16 -2.31
CA SER A 38 -0.71 -17.49 -2.94
C SER A 38 -0.01 -16.52 -2.00
N HIS A 39 -0.77 -15.86 -1.10
CA HIS A 39 -0.28 -14.84 -0.16
C HIS A 39 -0.06 -15.37 1.26
N VAL A 40 -0.27 -16.68 1.46
CA VAL A 40 0.04 -17.38 2.72
C VAL A 40 1.53 -17.68 2.79
N PHE A 41 2.10 -17.60 3.99
CA PHE A 41 3.50 -17.88 4.25
C PHE A 41 3.87 -19.35 3.91
N SER A 42 5.12 -19.57 3.55
CA SER A 42 5.69 -20.90 3.39
C SER A 42 6.68 -21.15 4.53
N GLY A 43 6.21 -21.81 5.58
CA GLY A 43 6.94 -22.06 6.82
C GLY A 43 6.06 -21.88 8.07
N PHE A 44 6.59 -22.16 9.23
CA PHE A 44 5.90 -22.12 10.54
C PHE A 44 4.61 -22.95 10.58
N GLY A 45 4.54 -24.02 9.76
CA GLY A 45 3.33 -24.84 9.64
C GLY A 45 2.30 -24.32 8.63
N CYS A 46 2.58 -23.21 7.95
CA CYS A 46 1.79 -22.72 6.82
C CYS A 46 2.39 -23.17 5.49
N GLU A 47 1.52 -23.50 4.54
CA GLU A 47 1.88 -24.03 3.22
C GLU A 47 1.28 -23.14 2.12
N GLY A 48 1.88 -21.99 1.87
CA GLY A 48 1.42 -21.05 0.86
C GLY A 48 2.49 -20.66 -0.14
N GLY A 49 2.09 -19.83 -1.12
CA GLY A 49 2.98 -19.35 -2.17
C GLY A 49 3.97 -18.27 -1.71
N ASN A 50 3.75 -17.67 -0.54
CA ASN A 50 4.54 -16.58 0.02
C ASN A 50 4.80 -15.43 -0.98
N THR A 51 3.84 -15.17 -1.86
CA THR A 51 3.92 -14.20 -2.95
C THR A 51 3.26 -12.89 -2.54
N SER A 52 3.96 -11.77 -2.62
CA SER A 52 3.34 -10.46 -2.38
C SER A 52 2.35 -10.13 -3.50
N PRO A 53 1.18 -9.53 -3.18
CA PRO A 53 0.26 -9.06 -4.20
C PRO A 53 0.86 -7.88 -4.97
N SER A 54 0.29 -7.56 -6.13
CA SER A 54 0.55 -6.28 -6.79
C SER A 54 -0.07 -5.15 -5.98
N LEU A 55 0.56 -3.97 -6.02
CA LEU A 55 0.03 -2.76 -5.41
C LEU A 55 0.08 -1.62 -6.43
N THR A 56 -1.03 -0.93 -6.59
CA THR A 56 -1.12 0.28 -7.42
C THR A 56 -1.65 1.42 -6.56
N TRP A 57 -1.08 2.61 -6.70
CA TRP A 57 -1.57 3.79 -6.00
C TRP A 57 -1.75 4.97 -6.93
N SER A 58 -2.69 5.85 -6.57
CA SER A 58 -3.09 7.03 -7.34
C SER A 58 -3.43 8.19 -6.41
N GLY A 59 -3.67 9.37 -6.99
CA GLY A 59 -3.95 10.56 -6.20
C GLY A 59 -2.75 11.04 -5.39
N VAL A 60 -1.54 10.84 -5.91
CA VAL A 60 -0.28 11.18 -5.23
C VAL A 60 -0.24 12.66 -4.89
N PRO A 61 -0.01 13.03 -3.61
CA PRO A 61 0.09 14.43 -3.21
C PRO A 61 1.24 15.15 -3.92
N GLU A 62 1.02 16.41 -4.28
CA GLU A 62 2.08 17.26 -4.84
C GLU A 62 3.27 17.35 -3.88
N GLY A 63 4.48 17.35 -4.43
CA GLY A 63 5.70 17.42 -3.64
C GLY A 63 6.17 16.10 -3.03
N THR A 64 5.46 14.98 -3.26
CA THR A 64 5.93 13.64 -2.85
C THR A 64 7.33 13.37 -3.39
N LYS A 65 8.25 12.93 -2.53
CA LYS A 65 9.65 12.64 -2.88
C LYS A 65 9.94 11.15 -3.04
N SER A 66 9.26 10.32 -2.26
CA SER A 66 9.37 8.86 -2.30
C SER A 66 8.16 8.22 -1.65
N PHE A 67 8.01 6.91 -1.84
CA PHE A 67 7.01 6.12 -1.14
C PHE A 67 7.67 5.07 -0.26
N ALA A 68 6.89 4.62 0.73
CA ALA A 68 7.17 3.41 1.48
C ALA A 68 5.93 2.50 1.40
N VAL A 69 6.17 1.19 1.31
CA VAL A 69 5.13 0.17 1.42
C VAL A 69 5.34 -0.61 2.70
N THR A 70 4.26 -0.83 3.43
CA THR A 70 4.29 -1.67 4.63
C THR A 70 3.14 -2.66 4.62
N VAL A 71 3.39 -3.87 5.16
CA VAL A 71 2.37 -4.87 5.45
C VAL A 71 2.50 -5.26 6.92
N TYR A 72 1.44 -5.04 7.68
CA TYR A 72 1.42 -5.21 9.12
C TYR A 72 0.18 -5.96 9.56
N ASP A 73 0.35 -6.88 10.50
CA ASP A 73 -0.70 -7.64 11.17
C ASP A 73 -0.81 -7.17 12.64
N PRO A 74 -1.84 -6.36 12.99
CA PRO A 74 -2.05 -5.92 14.35
C PRO A 74 -2.60 -7.02 15.27
N ASP A 75 -3.15 -8.09 14.71
CA ASP A 75 -3.84 -9.15 15.45
C ASP A 75 -2.88 -10.26 15.91
N ALA A 76 -1.63 -10.25 15.43
CA ALA A 76 -0.64 -11.24 15.84
C ALA A 76 -0.40 -11.21 17.36
N PRO A 77 -0.41 -12.37 18.06
CA PRO A 77 -0.39 -12.44 19.53
C PRO A 77 1.02 -12.24 20.11
N THR A 78 1.72 -11.21 19.66
CA THR A 78 3.10 -10.86 20.09
C THR A 78 3.14 -9.67 21.05
N GLY A 79 1.99 -9.01 21.27
CA GLY A 79 1.90 -7.76 22.05
C GLY A 79 2.24 -6.50 21.25
N SER A 80 2.89 -6.62 20.07
CA SER A 80 3.26 -5.50 19.19
C SER A 80 2.82 -5.72 17.73
N GLY A 81 1.99 -6.74 17.45
CA GLY A 81 1.65 -7.15 16.10
C GLY A 81 2.84 -7.80 15.36
N TRP A 82 2.78 -7.87 14.04
CA TRP A 82 3.80 -8.53 13.22
C TRP A 82 4.00 -7.80 11.89
N TRP A 83 5.24 -7.46 11.59
CA TRP A 83 5.61 -6.83 10.32
C TRP A 83 5.92 -7.90 9.27
N HIS A 84 5.12 -7.91 8.23
CA HIS A 84 5.22 -8.86 7.12
C HIS A 84 6.10 -8.36 5.98
N TRP A 85 6.13 -7.05 5.74
CA TRP A 85 6.92 -6.45 4.69
C TRP A 85 7.13 -4.96 4.93
N THR A 86 8.29 -4.46 4.54
CA THR A 86 8.60 -3.04 4.51
C THR A 86 9.48 -2.76 3.30
N VAL A 87 9.10 -1.79 2.49
CA VAL A 87 9.92 -1.25 1.39
C VAL A 87 9.99 0.24 1.54
N VAL A 88 11.17 0.80 1.41
CA VAL A 88 11.42 2.25 1.49
C VAL A 88 12.14 2.75 0.24
N ASN A 89 12.22 4.08 0.09
CA ASN A 89 12.91 4.73 -1.02
C ASN A 89 12.35 4.35 -2.40
N ILE A 90 11.05 4.05 -2.50
CA ILE A 90 10.40 3.86 -3.80
C ILE A 90 10.34 5.23 -4.48
N PRO A 91 10.93 5.41 -5.67
CA PRO A 91 10.92 6.71 -6.36
C PRO A 91 9.52 7.28 -6.56
N ALA A 92 9.35 8.59 -6.45
CA ALA A 92 8.06 9.28 -6.60
C ALA A 92 7.38 9.08 -7.97
N THR A 93 8.15 8.68 -8.97
CA THR A 93 7.66 8.37 -10.33
C THR A 93 7.04 6.97 -10.45
N ILE A 94 7.20 6.13 -9.43
CA ILE A 94 6.67 4.77 -9.38
C ILE A 94 5.34 4.82 -8.64
N THR A 95 4.29 4.26 -9.25
CA THR A 95 2.95 4.14 -8.66
C THR A 95 2.42 2.70 -8.68
N TYR A 96 3.33 1.74 -8.88
CA TYR A 96 2.99 0.33 -9.01
C TYR A 96 4.15 -0.57 -8.55
N LEU A 97 3.83 -1.61 -7.79
CA LEU A 97 4.69 -2.76 -7.54
C LEU A 97 4.05 -4.03 -8.13
N PRO A 98 4.78 -4.82 -8.93
CA PRO A 98 4.24 -6.04 -9.53
C PRO A 98 4.00 -7.14 -8.48
N VAL A 99 3.23 -8.14 -8.88
CA VAL A 99 3.12 -9.40 -8.13
C VAL A 99 4.53 -9.94 -7.84
N ASP A 100 4.73 -10.41 -6.60
CA ASP A 100 6.00 -10.97 -6.15
C ASP A 100 7.16 -9.94 -6.09
N ALA A 101 6.84 -8.64 -5.99
CA ALA A 101 7.84 -7.59 -5.76
C ALA A 101 8.58 -7.77 -4.42
N GLY A 102 7.93 -8.44 -3.47
CA GLY A 102 8.46 -8.73 -2.14
C GLY A 102 9.44 -9.91 -2.08
N ARG A 103 9.93 -10.44 -3.20
CA ARG A 103 10.95 -11.49 -3.23
C ARG A 103 12.17 -11.08 -2.43
N ARG A 104 12.79 -12.05 -1.74
CA ARG A 104 13.99 -11.80 -0.89
C ARG A 104 15.18 -11.27 -1.69
N ASP A 105 15.29 -11.65 -2.96
CA ASP A 105 16.36 -11.20 -3.85
C ASP A 105 16.21 -9.75 -4.33
N GLY A 106 15.04 -9.14 -4.10
CA GLY A 106 14.75 -7.75 -4.47
C GLY A 106 14.72 -7.47 -5.97
N THR A 107 14.80 -8.50 -6.84
CA THR A 107 14.98 -8.33 -8.29
C THR A 107 13.80 -7.68 -9.01
N LYS A 108 12.61 -7.65 -8.36
CA LYS A 108 11.40 -7.02 -8.89
C LYS A 108 11.10 -5.65 -8.28
N LEU A 109 11.96 -5.15 -7.40
CA LEU A 109 11.81 -3.80 -6.86
C LEU A 109 12.31 -2.74 -7.83
N PRO A 110 11.72 -1.54 -7.81
CA PRO A 110 12.26 -0.40 -8.54
C PRO A 110 13.69 -0.06 -8.10
N THR A 111 14.50 0.40 -9.02
CA THR A 111 15.86 0.85 -8.72
C THR A 111 15.86 1.90 -7.60
N GLY A 112 16.68 1.70 -6.59
CA GLY A 112 16.79 2.55 -5.40
C GLY A 112 15.88 2.16 -4.24
N ALA A 113 14.83 1.37 -4.47
CA ALA A 113 14.00 0.85 -3.39
C ALA A 113 14.74 -0.22 -2.58
N VAL A 114 14.50 -0.24 -1.27
CA VAL A 114 15.16 -1.16 -0.33
C VAL A 114 14.11 -1.84 0.54
N GLN A 115 14.24 -3.16 0.70
CA GLN A 115 13.43 -3.93 1.65
C GLN A 115 14.06 -3.92 3.03
N GLY A 116 13.25 -3.60 4.04
CA GLY A 116 13.60 -3.76 5.44
C GLY A 116 13.45 -5.20 5.91
N ARG A 117 14.05 -5.51 7.06
CA ARG A 117 13.87 -6.78 7.75
C ARG A 117 12.45 -6.86 8.32
N ASN A 118 11.75 -7.94 8.02
CA ASN A 118 10.46 -8.30 8.60
C ASN A 118 10.61 -9.12 9.90
N ASP A 119 9.51 -9.39 10.59
CA ASP A 119 9.54 -10.14 11.85
C ASP A 119 9.77 -11.65 11.66
N PHE A 120 9.69 -12.18 10.43
CA PHE A 120 10.19 -13.51 10.09
C PHE A 120 11.73 -13.57 10.03
N GLY A 121 12.42 -12.43 10.17
CA GLY A 121 13.87 -12.37 10.29
C GLY A 121 14.63 -12.15 8.98
N TYR A 122 13.98 -11.72 7.89
CA TYR A 122 14.64 -11.48 6.59
C TYR A 122 14.07 -10.22 5.90
N ALA A 123 14.79 -9.70 4.90
CA ALA A 123 14.30 -8.67 4.01
C ALA A 123 13.41 -9.30 2.93
N GLY A 124 12.17 -8.82 2.79
CA GLY A 124 11.20 -9.34 1.83
C GLY A 124 9.80 -9.48 2.42
N PHE A 125 8.87 -9.95 1.59
CA PHE A 125 7.49 -10.23 2.00
C PHE A 125 7.42 -11.59 2.72
N GLY A 126 6.79 -11.59 3.90
CA GLY A 126 6.33 -12.79 4.59
C GLY A 126 4.81 -12.84 4.55
N GLY A 127 4.27 -13.91 4.00
CA GLY A 127 2.83 -14.09 3.84
C GLY A 127 2.09 -14.30 5.16
N ALA A 128 0.76 -14.34 5.09
CA ALA A 128 -0.11 -14.60 6.22
C ALA A 128 0.14 -15.98 6.82
N CYS A 129 0.25 -16.07 8.15
CA CYS A 129 0.35 -17.34 8.86
C CYS A 129 -0.14 -17.17 10.30
N PRO A 130 -1.46 -16.92 10.52
CA PRO A 130 -1.99 -16.84 11.86
C PRO A 130 -1.85 -18.18 12.58
N PRO A 131 -1.66 -18.19 13.91
CA PRO A 131 -1.62 -19.42 14.69
C PRO A 131 -2.87 -20.29 14.48
N LYS A 132 -2.69 -21.59 14.46
CA LYS A 132 -3.81 -22.53 14.28
C LYS A 132 -4.85 -22.37 15.38
N GLY A 133 -6.08 -22.07 14.98
CA GLY A 133 -7.21 -21.88 15.90
C GLY A 133 -7.51 -20.41 16.24
N ASP A 134 -6.66 -19.49 15.80
CA ASP A 134 -6.95 -18.06 15.93
C ASP A 134 -8.08 -17.63 14.98
N LYS A 135 -8.69 -16.51 15.30
CA LYS A 135 -9.62 -15.82 14.40
C LYS A 135 -8.85 -15.35 13.14
N PRO A 136 -9.53 -15.07 12.03
CA PRO A 136 -8.89 -14.41 10.90
C PRO A 136 -8.22 -13.10 11.32
N HIS A 137 -6.95 -12.90 10.92
CA HIS A 137 -6.20 -11.69 11.17
C HIS A 137 -6.42 -10.63 10.07
N HIS A 138 -6.19 -9.37 10.41
CA HIS A 138 -6.29 -8.24 9.48
C HIS A 138 -4.91 -7.81 9.00
N TYR A 139 -4.59 -8.10 7.75
CA TYR A 139 -3.33 -7.67 7.14
C TYR A 139 -3.48 -6.30 6.52
N GLN A 140 -2.79 -5.30 7.07
CA GLN A 140 -2.86 -3.91 6.63
C GLN A 140 -1.76 -3.63 5.61
N PHE A 141 -2.15 -3.47 4.34
CA PHE A 141 -1.29 -3.02 3.24
C PHE A 141 -1.38 -1.49 3.15
N LYS A 142 -0.26 -0.80 3.31
CA LYS A 142 -0.19 0.68 3.29
C LYS A 142 0.91 1.16 2.37
N VAL A 143 0.63 2.26 1.69
CA VAL A 143 1.59 3.05 0.93
C VAL A 143 1.66 4.45 1.51
#